data_335ae1aaa72ee09718d167544a5cdd54
#
_entry.id   335ae1aaa72ee09718d167544a5cdd54
#
_cell.length_a   1.000
_cell.length_b   1.000
_cell.length_c   1.000
_cell.angle_alpha   90.00
_cell.angle_beta   90.00
_cell.angle_gamma   90.00
#
_symmetry.space_group_name_H-M   'P 1'
#
loop_
_entity.id
_entity.type
_entity.pdbx_description
1 polymer ?
#
loop_
_entity_poly.entity_id
_entity_poly.type
_entity_poly.pdbx_seq_one_letter_code
_entity_poly.pdbx_strand_id
1 'polypeptide(L)'
;MNKKWKMMVLMGLAATGMMVSAVSAEESYKIGICQLTQHEALEEATKGFQDYVSEKLGDQVTFDVQNASGELSNCVTVINAFVSEDVNMILANSTPVLQAAASATDSIPVLGTSVTDYPAALDLEKWNGVTGTNVSGTSDCAPLQQQAKMIMELIPDAKEIGILYCSAEPNSRYQTDMIRSSLDELGCTAKVKDYTFTGTDDIASVTTTAAENCDVIYIPTDNTAASNAELINNICEPAEVPVICGEKGVCEGCGIATLTIDYYELGQITGEMAVDILENGADVSQMAVRQAEQVKKCYVPERCEKLGISIPDDYEEL
;
A
#
# COMPACT_ATOMS: atom_id res chain seq x y z
N MET A 1 -43.97 -5.09 -92.76
CA MET A 1 -44.74 -3.89 -92.36
C MET A 1 -44.68 -3.79 -90.86
N ASN A 2 -44.35 -2.60 -90.34
CA ASN A 2 -44.33 -2.09 -88.96
C ASN A 2 -43.15 -2.41 -88.06
N LYS A 3 -42.23 -1.47 -88.12
CA LYS A 3 -41.22 -1.17 -87.13
C LYS A 3 -41.88 -0.67 -85.84
N LYS A 4 -41.53 -1.25 -84.69
CA LYS A 4 -41.74 -0.65 -83.39
C LYS A 4 -40.39 -0.42 -82.74
N TRP A 5 -40.08 0.83 -82.55
CA TRP A 5 -38.93 1.36 -81.84
C TRP A 5 -39.07 1.09 -80.32
N LYS A 6 -38.11 0.43 -79.72
CA LYS A 6 -38.03 0.34 -78.27
C LYS A 6 -37.02 1.30 -77.81
N MET A 7 -37.47 2.31 -77.10
CA MET A 7 -36.65 3.28 -76.34
C MET A 7 -36.22 2.56 -75.06
N MET A 8 -34.91 2.44 -74.91
CA MET A 8 -34.26 1.87 -73.68
C MET A 8 -34.01 3.00 -72.76
N VAL A 9 -34.72 3.04 -71.61
CA VAL A 9 -34.45 3.96 -70.47
C VAL A 9 -33.43 3.28 -69.60
N LEU A 10 -32.19 3.88 -69.54
CA LEU A 10 -31.19 3.52 -68.58
C LEU A 10 -31.58 4.17 -67.23
N MET A 11 -31.99 3.39 -66.24
CA MET A 11 -32.10 3.78 -64.87
C MET A 11 -30.73 3.54 -64.24
N GLY A 12 -29.96 4.62 -63.97
CA GLY A 12 -28.75 4.58 -63.10
C GLY A 12 -29.16 4.45 -61.66
N LEU A 13 -28.87 3.30 -61.03
CA LEU A 13 -28.90 3.15 -59.60
C LEU A 13 -27.60 3.77 -59.03
N ALA A 14 -27.71 4.95 -58.44
CA ALA A 14 -26.68 5.48 -57.58
C ALA A 14 -26.75 4.74 -56.21
N ALA A 15 -25.88 3.76 -56.03
CA ALA A 15 -25.65 3.14 -54.73
C ALA A 15 -24.84 4.12 -53.87
N THR A 16 -25.53 4.93 -53.09
CA THR A 16 -24.91 5.66 -51.95
C THR A 16 -24.54 4.63 -50.89
N GLY A 17 -23.27 4.19 -50.90
CA GLY A 17 -22.71 3.45 -49.79
C GLY A 17 -22.67 4.34 -48.55
N MET A 18 -23.59 4.14 -47.61
CA MET A 18 -23.41 4.60 -46.24
C MET A 18 -22.26 3.79 -45.63
N MET A 19 -21.09 4.37 -45.53
CA MET A 19 -20.08 3.92 -44.59
C MET A 19 -20.67 4.16 -43.20
N VAL A 20 -21.21 3.13 -42.60
CA VAL A 20 -21.44 3.08 -41.15
C VAL A 20 -20.04 2.96 -40.55
N SER A 21 -19.47 4.08 -40.13
CA SER A 21 -18.34 4.05 -39.21
C SER A 21 -18.84 3.35 -37.96
N ALA A 22 -18.42 2.11 -37.75
CA ALA A 22 -18.55 1.48 -36.45
C ALA A 22 -17.75 2.39 -35.48
N VAL A 23 -18.46 3.19 -34.71
CA VAL A 23 -17.92 3.77 -33.50
C VAL A 23 -17.66 2.56 -32.63
N SER A 24 -16.40 2.14 -32.56
CA SER A 24 -15.95 1.24 -31.48
C SER A 24 -16.34 1.94 -30.19
N ALA A 25 -17.22 1.37 -29.41
CA ALA A 25 -17.42 1.82 -28.06
C ALA A 25 -16.04 1.71 -27.41
N GLU A 26 -15.43 2.84 -27.02
CA GLU A 26 -14.24 2.80 -26.20
C GLU A 26 -14.61 2.01 -24.95
N GLU A 27 -13.86 0.96 -24.66
CA GLU A 27 -14.06 0.18 -23.45
C GLU A 27 -13.80 1.13 -22.28
N SER A 28 -14.75 1.21 -21.35
CA SER A 28 -14.63 2.02 -20.16
C SER A 28 -14.42 1.09 -18.96
N TYR A 29 -13.37 1.36 -18.20
CA TYR A 29 -12.99 0.58 -17.03
C TYR A 29 -13.49 1.24 -15.76
N LYS A 30 -14.06 0.45 -14.86
CA LYS A 30 -14.37 0.86 -13.49
C LYS A 30 -13.42 0.16 -12.54
N ILE A 31 -12.64 0.92 -11.78
CA ILE A 31 -11.72 0.40 -10.77
C ILE A 31 -12.26 0.75 -9.38
N GLY A 32 -12.51 -0.28 -8.56
CA GLY A 32 -12.82 -0.10 -7.14
C GLY A 32 -11.53 0.05 -6.34
N ILE A 33 -11.40 1.11 -5.58
CA ILE A 33 -10.25 1.36 -4.69
C ILE A 33 -10.75 1.30 -3.24
N CYS A 34 -10.28 0.34 -2.47
CA CYS A 34 -10.53 0.28 -1.04
C CYS A 34 -9.24 0.62 -0.28
N GLN A 35 -9.28 1.70 0.49
CA GLN A 35 -8.21 2.13 1.37
C GLN A 35 -8.60 1.81 2.82
N LEU A 36 -7.70 1.20 3.60
CA LEU A 36 -8.01 0.77 4.96
C LEU A 36 -8.40 1.94 5.86
N THR A 37 -7.58 2.98 5.87
CA THR A 37 -7.76 4.17 6.72
C THR A 37 -7.13 5.38 6.05
N GLN A 38 -7.21 6.54 6.70
CA GLN A 38 -6.62 7.77 6.19
C GLN A 38 -5.30 8.08 6.91
N HIS A 39 -4.20 7.98 6.18
CA HIS A 39 -2.88 8.49 6.54
C HIS A 39 -2.02 8.64 5.29
N GLU A 40 -0.93 9.41 5.40
CA GLU A 40 -0.11 9.87 4.27
C GLU A 40 0.30 8.75 3.31
N ALA A 41 0.87 7.66 3.81
CA ALA A 41 1.38 6.59 2.95
C ALA A 41 0.30 5.94 2.07
N LEU A 42 -0.90 5.65 2.64
CA LEU A 42 -2.00 5.10 1.85
C LEU A 42 -2.58 6.13 0.86
N GLU A 43 -2.62 7.41 1.23
CA GLU A 43 -3.09 8.48 0.34
C GLU A 43 -2.12 8.67 -0.83
N GLU A 44 -0.81 8.67 -0.59
CA GLU A 44 0.21 8.76 -1.63
C GLU A 44 0.16 7.56 -2.57
N ALA A 45 0.03 6.33 -2.05
CA ALA A 45 -0.10 5.13 -2.88
C ALA A 45 -1.37 5.16 -3.74
N THR A 46 -2.52 5.55 -3.17
CA THR A 46 -3.76 5.73 -3.94
C THR A 46 -3.60 6.80 -5.02
N LYS A 47 -2.99 7.93 -4.68
CA LYS A 47 -2.77 9.04 -5.60
C LYS A 47 -1.83 8.65 -6.74
N GLY A 48 -0.69 8.04 -6.44
CA GLY A 48 0.27 7.57 -7.44
C GLY A 48 -0.37 6.60 -8.43
N PHE A 49 -1.19 5.66 -7.93
CA PHE A 49 -1.96 4.74 -8.75
C PHE A 49 -2.94 5.48 -9.68
N GLN A 50 -3.77 6.36 -9.12
CA GLN A 50 -4.77 7.09 -9.90
C GLN A 50 -4.14 8.01 -10.94
N ASP A 51 -3.07 8.72 -10.59
CA ASP A 51 -2.36 9.63 -11.49
C ASP A 51 -1.79 8.85 -12.69
N TYR A 52 -1.12 7.70 -12.44
CA TYR A 52 -0.56 6.88 -13.51
C TYR A 52 -1.64 6.31 -14.43
N VAL A 53 -2.67 5.68 -13.85
CA VAL A 53 -3.75 5.07 -14.64
C VAL A 53 -4.52 6.14 -15.44
N SER A 54 -4.80 7.30 -14.83
CA SER A 54 -5.47 8.42 -15.52
C SER A 54 -4.61 8.99 -16.66
N GLU A 55 -3.28 9.07 -16.48
CA GLU A 55 -2.37 9.51 -17.55
C GLU A 55 -2.43 8.58 -18.77
N LYS A 56 -2.56 7.28 -18.54
CA LYS A 56 -2.55 6.27 -19.60
C LYS A 56 -3.92 6.05 -20.25
N LEU A 57 -4.99 6.00 -19.46
CA LEU A 57 -6.32 5.61 -19.91
C LEU A 57 -7.27 6.82 -20.12
N GLY A 58 -6.94 7.99 -19.57
CA GLY A 58 -7.75 9.19 -19.75
C GLY A 58 -9.20 9.00 -19.32
N ASP A 59 -10.13 9.37 -20.23
CA ASP A 59 -11.57 9.29 -19.98
C ASP A 59 -12.13 7.83 -20.02
N GLN A 60 -11.29 6.84 -20.34
CA GLN A 60 -11.70 5.43 -20.38
C GLN A 60 -11.72 4.79 -18.97
N VAL A 61 -11.24 5.45 -17.94
CA VAL A 61 -11.22 4.92 -16.59
C VAL A 61 -12.04 5.78 -15.62
N THR A 62 -12.72 5.10 -14.70
CA THR A 62 -13.38 5.72 -13.55
C THR A 62 -12.98 4.99 -12.27
N PHE A 63 -12.88 5.74 -11.18
CA PHE A 63 -12.50 5.21 -9.87
C PHE A 63 -13.65 5.35 -8.88
N ASP A 64 -13.95 4.27 -8.16
CA ASP A 64 -14.79 4.29 -6.97
C ASP A 64 -13.90 4.12 -5.75
N VAL A 65 -13.61 5.24 -5.06
CA VAL A 65 -12.67 5.27 -3.94
C VAL A 65 -13.44 5.24 -2.63
N GLN A 66 -13.20 4.21 -1.83
CA GLN A 66 -13.85 3.99 -0.54
C GLN A 66 -12.80 3.85 0.57
N ASN A 67 -13.12 4.37 1.77
CA ASN A 67 -12.27 4.26 2.94
C ASN A 67 -12.97 3.42 4.01
N ALA A 68 -12.27 2.40 4.51
CA ALA A 68 -12.81 1.48 5.51
C ALA A 68 -12.73 2.02 6.96
N SER A 69 -12.15 3.22 7.16
CA SER A 69 -12.03 3.87 8.47
C SER A 69 -11.32 3.04 9.54
N GLY A 70 -10.37 2.19 9.13
CA GLY A 70 -9.62 1.30 10.01
C GLY A 70 -10.36 0.02 10.43
N GLU A 71 -11.60 -0.18 9.98
CA GLU A 71 -12.45 -1.28 10.41
C GLU A 71 -12.46 -2.44 9.40
N LEU A 72 -12.03 -3.63 9.82
CA LEU A 72 -11.99 -4.83 8.96
C LEU A 72 -13.37 -5.20 8.38
N SER A 73 -14.44 -5.01 9.14
CA SER A 73 -15.81 -5.25 8.69
C SER A 73 -16.22 -4.32 7.54
N ASN A 74 -15.70 -3.10 7.54
CA ASN A 74 -15.94 -2.16 6.46
C ASN A 74 -15.15 -2.55 5.20
N CYS A 75 -13.92 -3.07 5.34
CA CYS A 75 -13.17 -3.63 4.20
C CYS A 75 -14.02 -4.69 3.48
N VAL A 76 -14.55 -5.66 4.22
CA VAL A 76 -15.40 -6.72 3.65
C VAL A 76 -16.65 -6.13 2.98
N THR A 77 -17.27 -5.13 3.59
CA THR A 77 -18.48 -4.49 3.05
C THR A 77 -18.20 -3.76 1.73
N VAL A 78 -17.13 -2.97 1.69
CA VAL A 78 -16.70 -2.22 0.49
C VAL A 78 -16.31 -3.17 -0.64
N ILE A 79 -15.49 -4.18 -0.35
CA ILE A 79 -15.07 -5.16 -1.36
C ILE A 79 -16.27 -5.92 -1.92
N ASN A 80 -17.21 -6.37 -1.10
CA ASN A 80 -18.42 -7.04 -1.58
C ASN A 80 -19.30 -6.12 -2.46
N ALA A 81 -19.31 -4.81 -2.20
CA ALA A 81 -19.99 -3.85 -3.07
C ALA A 81 -19.31 -3.81 -4.45
N PHE A 82 -17.98 -3.70 -4.51
CA PHE A 82 -17.24 -3.73 -5.79
C PHE A 82 -17.46 -5.03 -6.57
N VAL A 83 -17.47 -6.19 -5.89
CA VAL A 83 -17.76 -7.48 -6.51
C VAL A 83 -19.19 -7.51 -7.07
N SER A 84 -20.16 -6.96 -6.32
CA SER A 84 -21.56 -6.92 -6.74
C SER A 84 -21.81 -5.97 -7.93
N GLU A 85 -20.97 -4.96 -8.08
CA GLU A 85 -21.00 -3.99 -9.17
C GLU A 85 -20.20 -4.45 -10.39
N ASP A 86 -19.57 -5.63 -10.32
CA ASP A 86 -18.76 -6.24 -11.38
C ASP A 86 -17.70 -5.26 -11.92
N VAL A 87 -16.94 -4.64 -11.00
CA VAL A 87 -15.84 -3.73 -11.38
C VAL A 87 -14.76 -4.47 -12.16
N ASN A 88 -14.07 -3.78 -13.07
CA ASN A 88 -13.03 -4.40 -13.90
C ASN A 88 -11.76 -4.78 -13.12
N MET A 89 -11.51 -4.11 -11.99
CA MET A 89 -10.36 -4.35 -11.13
C MET A 89 -10.62 -3.82 -9.73
N ILE A 90 -9.98 -4.40 -8.73
CA ILE A 90 -9.94 -3.90 -7.35
C ILE A 90 -8.51 -3.51 -7.00
N LEU A 91 -8.29 -2.27 -6.55
CA LEU A 91 -7.09 -1.87 -5.84
C LEU A 91 -7.33 -2.05 -4.34
N ALA A 92 -6.57 -2.93 -3.74
CA ALA A 92 -6.59 -3.19 -2.30
C ALA A 92 -5.40 -2.48 -1.63
N ASN A 93 -5.67 -1.34 -0.98
CA ASN A 93 -4.63 -0.52 -0.36
C ASN A 93 -4.53 -0.86 1.14
N SER A 94 -3.69 -1.77 1.45
CA SER A 94 -3.19 -2.38 2.68
C SER A 94 -3.38 -3.89 2.75
N THR A 95 -2.64 -4.56 3.65
CA THR A 95 -2.75 -6.01 3.90
C THR A 95 -4.16 -6.47 4.30
N PRO A 96 -4.88 -5.83 5.24
CA PRO A 96 -6.23 -6.26 5.59
C PRO A 96 -7.25 -6.14 4.46
N VAL A 97 -7.11 -5.12 3.61
CA VAL A 97 -7.97 -4.94 2.42
C VAL A 97 -7.66 -6.01 1.37
N LEU A 98 -6.37 -6.33 1.15
CA LEU A 98 -5.98 -7.41 0.26
C LEU A 98 -6.58 -8.75 0.67
N GLN A 99 -6.55 -9.07 1.97
CA GLN A 99 -7.16 -10.29 2.52
C GLN A 99 -8.67 -10.34 2.29
N ALA A 100 -9.36 -9.20 2.48
CA ALA A 100 -10.78 -9.10 2.21
C ALA A 100 -11.09 -9.32 0.72
N ALA A 101 -10.31 -8.71 -0.18
CA ALA A 101 -10.48 -8.82 -1.62
C ALA A 101 -10.21 -10.25 -2.12
N ALA A 102 -9.09 -10.86 -1.70
CA ALA A 102 -8.75 -12.24 -2.08
C ALA A 102 -9.77 -13.26 -1.58
N SER A 103 -10.47 -12.97 -0.47
CA SER A 103 -11.51 -13.84 0.06
C SER A 103 -12.87 -13.67 -0.65
N ALA A 104 -13.11 -12.51 -1.28
CA ALA A 104 -14.41 -12.16 -1.86
C ALA A 104 -14.54 -12.51 -3.35
N THR A 105 -13.44 -12.61 -4.08
CA THR A 105 -13.45 -12.90 -5.52
C THR A 105 -12.23 -13.71 -5.95
N ASP A 106 -12.43 -14.62 -6.90
CA ASP A 106 -11.39 -15.37 -7.60
C ASP A 106 -11.32 -15.02 -9.10
N SER A 107 -12.15 -14.09 -9.56
CA SER A 107 -12.32 -13.75 -10.97
C SER A 107 -11.95 -12.29 -11.29
N ILE A 108 -12.32 -11.33 -10.44
CA ILE A 108 -11.94 -9.93 -10.63
C ILE A 108 -10.45 -9.79 -10.30
N PRO A 109 -9.63 -9.19 -11.19
CA PRO A 109 -8.23 -8.88 -10.90
C PRO A 109 -8.11 -7.99 -9.65
N VAL A 110 -7.24 -8.39 -8.71
CA VAL A 110 -6.94 -7.64 -7.50
C VAL A 110 -5.48 -7.24 -7.52
N LEU A 111 -5.21 -5.95 -7.43
CA LEU A 111 -3.86 -5.44 -7.18
C LEU A 111 -3.76 -4.91 -5.76
N GLY A 112 -2.82 -5.44 -4.99
CA GLY A 112 -2.46 -4.89 -3.69
C GLY A 112 -1.45 -3.77 -3.84
N THR A 113 -1.56 -2.75 -3.01
CA THR A 113 -0.50 -1.76 -2.75
C THR A 113 -0.40 -1.52 -1.26
N SER A 114 0.73 -1.06 -0.76
CA SER A 114 0.97 -0.94 0.69
C SER A 114 0.73 -2.26 1.44
N VAL A 115 1.19 -3.34 0.85
CA VAL A 115 1.09 -4.70 1.39
C VAL A 115 2.49 -5.19 1.75
N THR A 116 2.72 -5.50 3.01
CA THR A 116 4.06 -5.82 3.50
C THR A 116 4.58 -7.15 2.98
N ASP A 117 3.81 -8.24 3.17
CA ASP A 117 4.25 -9.60 2.79
C ASP A 117 3.08 -10.40 2.23
N TYR A 118 3.14 -10.72 0.93
CA TYR A 118 2.07 -11.45 0.23
C TYR A 118 1.95 -12.90 0.69
N PRO A 119 3.04 -13.66 0.90
CA PRO A 119 2.94 -15.00 1.47
C PRO A 119 2.21 -15.05 2.80
N ALA A 120 2.55 -14.18 3.74
CA ALA A 120 1.88 -14.13 5.04
C ALA A 120 0.43 -13.62 4.93
N ALA A 121 0.18 -12.63 4.05
CA ALA A 121 -1.15 -12.07 3.85
C ALA A 121 -2.14 -13.09 3.27
N LEU A 122 -1.68 -13.96 2.37
CA LEU A 122 -2.52 -14.90 1.59
C LEU A 122 -2.33 -16.36 2.00
N ASP A 123 -1.59 -16.64 3.07
CA ASP A 123 -1.28 -17.99 3.57
C ASP A 123 -0.70 -18.91 2.47
N LEU A 124 0.30 -18.40 1.73
CA LEU A 124 0.92 -19.12 0.63
C LEU A 124 2.04 -20.05 1.12
N GLU A 125 1.87 -21.36 0.96
CA GLU A 125 2.90 -22.36 1.33
C GLU A 125 4.18 -22.25 0.50
N LYS A 126 4.08 -21.74 -0.73
CA LYS A 126 5.20 -21.60 -1.68
C LYS A 126 5.22 -20.22 -2.26
N TRP A 127 6.42 -19.64 -2.28
CA TRP A 127 6.65 -18.32 -2.83
C TRP A 127 7.77 -18.31 -3.87
N ASN A 128 7.47 -17.80 -5.04
CA ASN A 128 8.43 -17.60 -6.15
C ASN A 128 8.28 -16.23 -6.80
N GLY A 129 7.66 -15.28 -6.10
CA GLY A 129 7.41 -13.93 -6.57
C GLY A 129 6.03 -13.71 -7.19
N VAL A 130 5.25 -14.78 -7.44
CA VAL A 130 3.88 -14.70 -7.96
C VAL A 130 2.90 -15.41 -7.03
N THR A 131 1.67 -14.92 -6.96
CA THR A 131 0.65 -15.56 -6.10
C THR A 131 0.02 -16.79 -6.78
N GLY A 132 -0.04 -16.81 -8.11
CA GLY A 132 -0.70 -17.86 -8.90
C GLY A 132 -2.24 -17.79 -8.87
N THR A 133 -2.80 -16.67 -8.40
CA THR A 133 -4.24 -16.42 -8.30
C THR A 133 -4.64 -15.17 -9.07
N ASN A 134 -5.88 -14.68 -8.90
CA ASN A 134 -6.32 -13.37 -9.42
C ASN A 134 -5.72 -12.15 -8.66
N VAL A 135 -4.71 -12.36 -7.84
CA VAL A 135 -4.07 -11.33 -7.01
C VAL A 135 -2.62 -11.11 -7.42
N SER A 136 -2.19 -9.86 -7.51
CA SER A 136 -0.79 -9.44 -7.59
C SER A 136 -0.64 -8.05 -6.96
N GLY A 137 0.41 -7.30 -7.28
CA GLY A 137 0.57 -5.92 -6.84
C GLY A 137 1.97 -5.56 -6.40
N THR A 138 2.08 -4.66 -5.42
CA THR A 138 3.35 -4.17 -4.91
C THR A 138 3.49 -4.38 -3.40
N SER A 139 4.74 -4.63 -2.95
CA SER A 139 5.09 -4.75 -1.53
C SER A 139 5.78 -3.49 -1.05
N ASP A 140 5.38 -3.04 0.16
CA ASP A 140 5.98 -1.91 0.86
C ASP A 140 7.00 -2.32 1.93
N CYS A 141 7.38 -3.58 1.95
CA CYS A 141 8.32 -4.08 2.96
C CYS A 141 9.71 -3.48 2.77
N ALA A 142 10.04 -2.48 3.57
CA ALA A 142 11.40 -1.98 3.67
C ALA A 142 12.33 -3.07 4.28
N PRO A 143 13.66 -2.99 4.05
CA PRO A 143 14.60 -3.97 4.57
C PRO A 143 14.66 -3.99 6.11
N LEU A 144 13.90 -4.86 6.76
CA LEU A 144 13.73 -4.91 8.21
C LEU A 144 15.05 -5.10 8.98
N GLN A 145 16.00 -5.87 8.43
CA GLN A 145 17.33 -5.98 9.03
C GLN A 145 18.08 -4.63 9.07
N GLN A 146 17.86 -3.76 8.09
CA GLN A 146 18.45 -2.43 8.09
C GLN A 146 17.75 -1.51 9.09
N GLN A 147 16.45 -1.65 9.30
CA GLN A 147 15.72 -0.94 10.36
C GLN A 147 16.20 -1.40 11.75
N ALA A 148 16.44 -2.69 11.95
CA ALA A 148 17.05 -3.20 13.19
C ALA A 148 18.46 -2.63 13.42
N LYS A 149 19.27 -2.51 12.36
CA LYS A 149 20.59 -1.83 12.45
C LYS A 149 20.45 -0.36 12.82
N MET A 150 19.46 0.34 12.26
CA MET A 150 19.18 1.75 12.56
C MET A 150 18.89 1.94 14.05
N ILE A 151 18.09 1.06 14.66
CA ILE A 151 17.83 1.10 16.11
C ILE A 151 19.15 1.03 16.90
N MET A 152 20.00 0.07 16.58
CA MET A 152 21.29 -0.12 17.27
C MET A 152 22.30 1.00 16.97
N GLU A 153 22.25 1.59 15.77
CA GLU A 153 23.13 2.69 15.35
C GLU A 153 22.79 3.98 16.08
N LEU A 154 21.51 4.32 16.16
CA LEU A 154 21.06 5.59 16.72
C LEU A 154 20.95 5.55 18.25
N ILE A 155 20.65 4.40 18.85
CA ILE A 155 20.47 4.23 20.29
C ILE A 155 21.35 3.06 20.79
N PRO A 156 22.68 3.18 20.69
CA PRO A 156 23.61 2.07 20.95
C PRO A 156 23.61 1.59 22.42
N ASP A 157 23.22 2.44 23.34
CA ASP A 157 23.19 2.15 24.78
C ASP A 157 21.83 1.65 25.28
N ALA A 158 20.87 1.43 24.39
CA ALA A 158 19.53 0.92 24.73
C ALA A 158 19.62 -0.41 25.47
N LYS A 159 18.89 -0.55 26.58
CA LYS A 159 18.75 -1.78 27.37
C LYS A 159 17.38 -2.40 27.24
N GLU A 160 16.36 -1.59 27.00
CA GLU A 160 14.97 -2.00 26.81
C GLU A 160 14.44 -1.36 25.50
N ILE A 161 14.17 -2.18 24.50
CA ILE A 161 13.55 -1.79 23.22
C ILE A 161 12.09 -2.20 23.26
N GLY A 162 11.17 -1.23 23.12
CA GLY A 162 9.75 -1.50 22.94
C GLY A 162 9.39 -1.64 21.49
N ILE A 163 8.62 -2.64 21.11
CA ILE A 163 7.96 -2.70 19.79
C ILE A 163 6.48 -2.38 19.99
N LEU A 164 6.04 -1.24 19.49
CA LEU A 164 4.66 -0.73 19.63
C LEU A 164 3.88 -0.98 18.35
N TYR A 165 2.84 -1.79 18.39
CA TYR A 165 2.07 -2.14 17.19
C TYR A 165 0.65 -2.61 17.45
N CYS A 166 -0.19 -2.55 16.40
CA CYS A 166 -1.55 -3.09 16.41
C CYS A 166 -1.53 -4.62 16.21
N SER A 167 -1.97 -5.36 17.22
CA SER A 167 -2.05 -6.82 17.15
C SER A 167 -3.13 -7.36 16.20
N ALA A 168 -4.06 -6.49 15.78
CA ALA A 168 -5.08 -6.84 14.77
C ALA A 168 -4.54 -6.79 13.33
N GLU A 169 -3.36 -6.17 13.11
CA GLU A 169 -2.76 -6.03 11.79
C GLU A 169 -1.72 -7.14 11.51
N PRO A 170 -1.94 -8.03 10.52
CA PRO A 170 -1.01 -9.11 10.18
C PRO A 170 0.36 -8.61 9.72
N ASN A 171 0.40 -7.49 8.96
CA ASN A 171 1.63 -6.82 8.52
C ASN A 171 2.51 -6.41 9.70
N SER A 172 1.93 -5.85 10.74
CA SER A 172 2.67 -5.40 11.93
C SER A 172 3.26 -6.56 12.69
N ARG A 173 2.51 -7.67 12.86
CA ARG A 173 3.02 -8.90 13.48
C ARG A 173 4.19 -9.50 12.72
N TYR A 174 4.06 -9.62 11.39
CA TYR A 174 5.14 -10.13 10.53
C TYR A 174 6.42 -9.30 10.71
N GLN A 175 6.31 -7.97 10.62
CA GLN A 175 7.46 -7.08 10.77
C GLN A 175 8.07 -7.17 12.18
N THR A 176 7.25 -7.29 13.23
CA THR A 176 7.71 -7.45 14.61
C THR A 176 8.57 -8.70 14.78
N ASP A 177 8.11 -9.85 14.25
CA ASP A 177 8.86 -11.10 14.32
C ASP A 177 10.20 -10.99 13.58
N MET A 178 10.21 -10.35 12.41
CA MET A 178 11.42 -10.14 11.61
C MET A 178 12.40 -9.16 12.25
N ILE A 179 11.92 -8.05 12.85
CA ILE A 179 12.77 -7.10 13.59
C ILE A 179 13.42 -7.79 14.79
N ARG A 180 12.66 -8.55 15.55
CA ARG A 180 13.17 -9.32 16.69
C ARG A 180 14.26 -10.30 16.26
N SER A 181 14.00 -11.11 15.23
CA SER A 181 15.00 -12.02 14.66
C SER A 181 16.25 -11.27 14.18
N SER A 182 16.06 -10.14 13.52
CA SER A 182 17.19 -9.32 13.04
C SER A 182 18.02 -8.72 14.16
N LEU A 183 17.40 -8.25 15.23
CA LEU A 183 18.12 -7.76 16.42
C LEU A 183 18.94 -8.87 17.08
N ASP A 184 18.37 -10.09 17.20
CA ASP A 184 19.07 -11.24 17.75
C ASP A 184 20.26 -11.65 16.85
N GLU A 185 20.09 -11.71 15.54
CA GLU A 185 21.14 -12.03 14.57
C GLU A 185 22.29 -11.00 14.57
N LEU A 186 21.95 -9.72 14.81
CA LEU A 186 22.93 -8.64 14.92
C LEU A 186 23.64 -8.60 16.28
N GLY A 187 23.25 -9.48 17.22
CA GLY A 187 23.85 -9.55 18.56
C GLY A 187 23.39 -8.43 19.49
N CYS A 188 22.20 -7.88 19.31
CA CYS A 188 21.61 -6.92 20.22
C CYS A 188 21.47 -7.53 21.62
N THR A 189 21.94 -6.81 22.64
CA THR A 189 21.88 -7.26 24.04
C THR A 189 20.73 -6.63 24.82
N ALA A 190 20.03 -5.68 24.22
CA ALA A 190 18.85 -5.08 24.82
C ALA A 190 17.70 -6.10 24.93
N LYS A 191 16.86 -5.93 25.95
CA LYS A 191 15.64 -6.70 26.03
C LYS A 191 14.59 -6.10 25.11
N VAL A 192 14.04 -6.93 24.23
CA VAL A 192 12.99 -6.54 23.29
C VAL A 192 11.62 -6.97 23.83
N LYS A 193 10.71 -6.03 23.99
CA LYS A 193 9.37 -6.27 24.53
C LYS A 193 8.28 -5.70 23.64
N ASP A 194 7.21 -6.48 23.46
CA ASP A 194 6.03 -6.05 22.70
C ASP A 194 5.10 -5.20 23.57
N TYR A 195 4.61 -4.14 22.96
CA TYR A 195 3.55 -3.29 23.47
C TYR A 195 2.45 -3.25 22.42
N THR A 196 1.41 -4.04 22.64
CA THR A 196 0.37 -4.25 21.66
C THR A 196 -0.92 -3.56 22.04
N PHE A 197 -1.47 -2.82 21.10
CA PHE A 197 -2.83 -2.31 21.16
C PHE A 197 -3.71 -3.05 20.12
N THR A 198 -5.03 -2.92 20.24
CA THR A 198 -5.98 -3.59 19.35
C THR A 198 -6.72 -2.62 18.44
N GLY A 199 -6.63 -1.35 18.72
CA GLY A 199 -7.25 -0.27 17.97
C GLY A 199 -6.96 1.08 18.59
N THR A 200 -7.69 2.11 18.16
CA THR A 200 -7.48 3.49 18.61
C THR A 200 -7.80 3.69 20.11
N ASP A 201 -8.68 2.89 20.67
CA ASP A 201 -9.17 3.08 22.05
C ASP A 201 -8.09 2.81 23.11
N ASP A 202 -7.18 1.89 22.87
CA ASP A 202 -6.18 1.45 23.85
C ASP A 202 -4.75 1.93 23.53
N ILE A 203 -4.50 2.52 22.34
CA ILE A 203 -3.17 2.96 21.91
C ILE A 203 -2.51 3.95 22.89
N ALA A 204 -3.25 4.91 23.45
CA ALA A 204 -2.70 5.89 24.36
C ALA A 204 -2.17 5.24 25.64
N SER A 205 -2.90 4.32 26.25
CA SER A 205 -2.50 3.64 27.47
C SER A 205 -1.31 2.71 27.28
N VAL A 206 -1.28 2.02 26.12
CA VAL A 206 -0.16 1.13 25.75
C VAL A 206 1.09 1.93 25.44
N THR A 207 0.97 3.03 24.69
CA THR A 207 2.09 3.95 24.40
C THR A 207 2.67 4.55 25.67
N THR A 208 1.81 4.98 26.62
CA THR A 208 2.27 5.49 27.92
C THR A 208 3.09 4.43 28.66
N THR A 209 2.58 3.18 28.70
CA THR A 209 3.29 2.08 29.34
C THR A 209 4.63 1.78 28.64
N ALA A 210 4.71 1.87 27.32
CA ALA A 210 5.94 1.70 26.57
C ALA A 210 6.94 2.80 26.89
N ALA A 211 6.50 4.07 26.88
CA ALA A 211 7.34 5.22 27.16
C ALA A 211 7.92 5.23 28.60
N GLU A 212 7.19 4.68 29.57
CA GLU A 212 7.67 4.55 30.96
C GLU A 212 8.72 3.46 31.16
N ASN A 213 8.87 2.51 30.23
CA ASN A 213 9.65 1.29 30.44
C ASN A 213 10.74 1.04 29.37
N CYS A 214 10.83 1.86 28.34
CA CYS A 214 11.76 1.62 27.23
C CYS A 214 12.71 2.79 27.02
N ASP A 215 13.94 2.48 26.57
CA ASP A 215 14.93 3.47 26.17
C ASP A 215 14.70 3.93 24.72
N VAL A 216 14.01 3.13 23.91
CA VAL A 216 13.60 3.41 22.54
C VAL A 216 12.36 2.60 22.19
N ILE A 217 11.48 3.18 21.39
CA ILE A 217 10.32 2.50 20.83
C ILE A 217 10.52 2.36 19.33
N TYR A 218 10.27 1.16 18.80
CA TYR A 218 10.16 0.90 17.37
C TYR A 218 8.68 0.70 17.00
N ILE A 219 8.24 1.37 15.95
CA ILE A 219 6.90 1.22 15.37
C ILE A 219 7.06 0.69 13.93
N PRO A 220 6.58 -0.52 13.61
CA PRO A 220 6.62 -1.03 12.23
C PRO A 220 5.72 -0.20 11.29
N THR A 221 5.63 -0.56 10.03
CA THR A 221 4.60 -0.05 9.12
C THR A 221 3.24 -0.55 9.60
N ASP A 222 2.56 0.29 10.40
CA ASP A 222 1.33 -0.01 11.13
C ASP A 222 0.29 1.07 10.86
N ASN A 223 -0.83 0.70 10.24
CA ASN A 223 -1.82 1.67 9.78
C ASN A 223 -2.55 2.37 10.94
N THR A 224 -2.78 1.64 12.05
CA THR A 224 -3.41 2.21 13.23
C THR A 224 -2.48 3.19 13.93
N ALA A 225 -1.19 2.86 14.06
CA ALA A 225 -0.18 3.76 14.60
C ALA A 225 -0.01 5.01 13.70
N ALA A 226 0.03 4.84 12.38
CA ALA A 226 0.13 5.94 11.42
C ALA A 226 -1.03 6.93 11.54
N SER A 227 -2.25 6.44 11.65
CA SER A 227 -3.44 7.28 11.85
C SER A 227 -3.47 7.98 13.23
N ASN A 228 -2.61 7.57 14.18
CA ASN A 228 -2.53 8.09 15.55
C ASN A 228 -1.13 8.60 15.91
N ALA A 229 -0.29 8.90 14.94
CA ALA A 229 1.11 9.29 15.17
C ALA A 229 1.25 10.54 16.05
N GLU A 230 0.38 11.53 15.88
CA GLU A 230 0.35 12.73 16.72
C GLU A 230 0.04 12.41 18.20
N LEU A 231 -0.91 11.47 18.45
CA LEU A 231 -1.21 10.99 19.80
C LEU A 231 0.01 10.30 20.43
N ILE A 232 0.72 9.48 19.67
CA ILE A 232 1.95 8.81 20.11
C ILE A 232 3.02 9.86 20.43
N ASN A 233 3.19 10.88 19.60
CA ASN A 233 4.14 11.97 19.84
C ASN A 233 3.84 12.70 21.15
N ASN A 234 2.56 13.03 21.40
CA ASN A 234 2.13 13.73 22.60
C ASN A 234 2.44 12.96 23.92
N ILE A 235 2.75 11.67 23.81
CA ILE A 235 3.15 10.82 24.94
C ILE A 235 4.66 10.63 24.96
N CYS A 236 5.28 10.26 23.85
CA CYS A 236 6.70 9.92 23.79
C CYS A 236 7.61 11.14 23.92
N GLU A 237 7.23 12.28 23.32
CA GLU A 237 8.05 13.50 23.34
C GLU A 237 8.24 14.09 24.76
N PRO A 238 7.19 14.24 25.61
CA PRO A 238 7.38 14.67 26.99
C PRO A 238 8.11 13.65 27.87
N ALA A 239 8.06 12.38 27.51
CA ALA A 239 8.79 11.30 28.19
C ALA A 239 10.25 11.20 27.74
N GLU A 240 10.68 12.00 26.76
CA GLU A 240 12.01 12.00 26.16
C GLU A 240 12.43 10.61 25.61
N VAL A 241 11.47 9.81 25.13
CA VAL A 241 11.71 8.49 24.55
C VAL A 241 11.74 8.58 23.03
N PRO A 242 12.88 8.26 22.39
CA PRO A 242 13.00 8.26 20.93
C PRO A 242 12.14 7.18 20.30
N VAL A 243 11.53 7.51 19.15
CA VAL A 243 10.73 6.57 18.36
C VAL A 243 11.38 6.39 16.99
N ILE A 244 11.66 5.14 16.61
CA ILE A 244 12.16 4.76 15.28
C ILE A 244 11.01 4.08 14.53
N CYS A 245 10.79 4.48 13.28
CA CYS A 245 9.60 4.15 12.55
C CYS A 245 9.87 3.32 11.30
N GLY A 246 8.91 2.47 10.94
CA GLY A 246 8.95 1.62 9.75
C GLY A 246 8.63 2.35 8.45
N GLU A 247 8.00 3.56 8.54
CA GLU A 247 7.63 4.34 7.37
C GLU A 247 7.64 5.87 7.67
N LYS A 248 7.58 6.68 6.60
CA LYS A 248 7.80 8.12 6.64
C LYS A 248 6.72 8.86 7.44
N GLY A 249 5.43 8.63 7.18
CA GLY A 249 4.34 9.38 7.81
C GLY A 249 4.29 9.20 9.32
N VAL A 250 4.53 7.97 9.84
CA VAL A 250 4.69 7.74 11.29
C VAL A 250 5.91 8.51 11.82
N CYS A 251 7.02 8.52 11.05
CA CYS A 251 8.23 9.23 11.46
C CYS A 251 8.02 10.73 11.53
N GLU A 252 7.39 11.34 10.54
CA GLU A 252 7.03 12.77 10.56
C GLU A 252 6.09 13.09 11.74
N GLY A 253 5.16 12.19 12.05
CA GLY A 253 4.21 12.36 13.15
C GLY A 253 4.83 12.22 14.54
N CYS A 254 5.70 11.24 14.78
CA CYS A 254 6.22 10.95 16.13
C CYS A 254 7.66 10.43 16.18
N GLY A 255 8.30 10.13 15.06
CA GLY A 255 9.60 9.47 15.02
C GLY A 255 10.78 10.41 14.99
N ILE A 256 11.96 9.87 15.27
CA ILE A 256 13.26 10.53 15.08
C ILE A 256 13.90 10.14 13.76
N ALA A 257 13.69 8.88 13.31
CA ALA A 257 14.27 8.35 12.09
C ALA A 257 13.44 7.19 11.53
N THR A 258 13.58 6.98 10.22
CA THR A 258 12.96 5.87 9.48
C THR A 258 13.85 5.41 8.32
N LEU A 259 13.67 4.17 7.91
CA LEU A 259 14.12 3.66 6.63
C LEU A 259 12.87 3.40 5.79
N THR A 260 12.61 4.23 4.82
CA THR A 260 11.33 4.26 4.10
C THR A 260 11.48 4.12 2.59
N ILE A 261 10.38 3.82 1.95
CA ILE A 261 10.17 3.82 0.49
C ILE A 261 9.29 5.01 0.10
N ASP A 262 9.22 5.28 -1.20
CA ASP A 262 8.31 6.27 -1.75
C ASP A 262 6.95 5.60 -2.09
N TYR A 263 5.90 5.96 -1.34
CA TYR A 263 4.56 5.37 -1.53
C TYR A 263 3.85 5.90 -2.78
N TYR A 264 4.17 7.11 -3.22
CA TYR A 264 3.65 7.62 -4.49
C TYR A 264 4.24 6.81 -5.67
N GLU A 265 5.56 6.56 -5.68
CA GLU A 265 6.22 5.69 -6.65
C GLU A 265 5.63 4.26 -6.59
N LEU A 266 5.40 3.73 -5.38
CA LEU A 266 4.79 2.40 -5.20
C LEU A 266 3.40 2.34 -5.85
N GLY A 267 2.59 3.38 -5.66
CA GLY A 267 1.30 3.53 -6.32
C GLY A 267 1.41 3.59 -7.84
N GLN A 268 2.39 4.33 -8.38
CA GLN A 268 2.63 4.38 -9.82
C GLN A 268 3.01 3.03 -10.40
N ILE A 269 3.86 2.26 -9.72
CA ILE A 269 4.23 0.90 -10.11
C ILE A 269 2.98 -0.01 -10.14
N THR A 270 2.11 0.12 -9.15
CA THR A 270 0.84 -0.62 -9.13
C THR A 270 -0.09 -0.18 -10.27
N GLY A 271 -0.09 1.11 -10.60
CA GLY A 271 -0.82 1.67 -11.74
C GLY A 271 -0.33 1.15 -13.09
N GLU A 272 0.98 0.98 -13.26
CA GLU A 272 1.57 0.34 -14.45
C GLU A 272 1.05 -1.09 -14.61
N MET A 273 1.03 -1.88 -13.51
CA MET A 273 0.48 -3.23 -13.51
C MET A 273 -1.01 -3.26 -13.89
N ALA A 274 -1.77 -2.27 -13.41
CA ALA A 274 -3.20 -2.14 -13.75
C ALA A 274 -3.41 -1.89 -15.24
N VAL A 275 -2.64 -1.00 -15.85
CA VAL A 275 -2.71 -0.73 -17.30
C VAL A 275 -2.32 -1.97 -18.11
N ASP A 276 -1.30 -2.72 -17.67
CA ASP A 276 -0.92 -3.97 -18.33
C ASP A 276 -2.04 -5.01 -18.32
N ILE A 277 -2.80 -5.11 -17.23
CA ILE A 277 -3.95 -6.03 -17.15
C ILE A 277 -5.09 -5.53 -18.05
N LEU A 278 -5.47 -4.25 -17.93
CA LEU A 278 -6.67 -3.71 -18.59
C LEU A 278 -6.48 -3.53 -20.09
N GLU A 279 -5.32 -3.04 -20.55
CA GLU A 279 -5.07 -2.73 -21.96
C GLU A 279 -4.35 -3.85 -22.71
N ASN A 280 -3.40 -4.51 -22.04
CA ASN A 280 -2.54 -5.50 -22.69
C ASN A 280 -2.98 -6.94 -22.43
N GLY A 281 -4.02 -7.14 -21.60
CA GLY A 281 -4.54 -8.46 -21.26
C GLY A 281 -3.54 -9.33 -20.49
N ALA A 282 -2.67 -8.71 -19.69
CA ALA A 282 -1.71 -9.44 -18.87
C ALA A 282 -2.42 -10.33 -17.84
N ASP A 283 -1.96 -11.55 -17.71
CA ASP A 283 -2.50 -12.51 -16.75
C ASP A 283 -1.97 -12.18 -15.33
N VAL A 284 -2.85 -11.65 -14.48
CA VAL A 284 -2.52 -11.27 -13.11
C VAL A 284 -1.90 -12.42 -12.30
N SER A 285 -2.30 -13.68 -12.59
CA SER A 285 -1.77 -14.86 -11.90
C SER A 285 -0.29 -15.15 -12.19
N GLN A 286 0.23 -14.56 -13.26
CA GLN A 286 1.62 -14.70 -13.67
C GLN A 286 2.45 -13.43 -13.39
N MET A 287 1.80 -12.37 -12.91
CA MET A 287 2.49 -11.12 -12.60
C MET A 287 3.24 -11.25 -11.28
N ALA A 288 4.53 -10.96 -11.30
CA ALA A 288 5.34 -10.91 -10.09
C ALA A 288 4.92 -9.70 -9.22
N VAL A 289 4.89 -9.92 -7.91
CA VAL A 289 4.80 -8.81 -6.95
C VAL A 289 6.06 -7.96 -7.07
N ARG A 290 5.88 -6.64 -7.20
CA ARG A 290 6.96 -5.67 -7.38
C ARG A 290 7.22 -4.90 -6.07
N GLN A 291 8.28 -4.14 -6.03
CA GLN A 291 8.66 -3.28 -4.90
C GLN A 291 9.14 -1.93 -5.43
N ALA A 292 9.12 -0.90 -4.58
CA ALA A 292 9.80 0.36 -4.88
C ALA A 292 11.32 0.11 -5.02
N GLU A 293 11.95 0.83 -5.96
CA GLU A 293 13.36 0.59 -6.28
C GLU A 293 14.32 1.15 -5.24
N GLN A 294 13.90 2.22 -4.53
CA GLN A 294 14.77 2.96 -3.63
C GLN A 294 14.23 2.93 -2.20
N VAL A 295 15.19 2.78 -1.28
CA VAL A 295 14.96 2.90 0.16
C VAL A 295 15.84 4.03 0.68
N LYS A 296 15.27 4.90 1.52
CA LYS A 296 15.95 6.08 2.06
C LYS A 296 15.99 6.03 3.57
N LYS A 297 17.14 6.40 4.13
CA LYS A 297 17.27 6.71 5.55
C LYS A 297 16.89 8.16 5.76
N CYS A 298 15.85 8.41 6.53
CA CYS A 298 15.38 9.76 6.80
C CYS A 298 15.31 10.02 8.32
N TYR A 299 15.37 11.31 8.71
CA TYR A 299 15.29 11.70 10.10
C TYR A 299 14.58 13.05 10.28
N VAL A 300 14.12 13.32 11.51
CA VAL A 300 13.46 14.56 11.91
C VAL A 300 14.44 15.38 12.77
N PRO A 301 15.04 16.47 12.23
CA PRO A 301 16.09 17.22 12.89
C PRO A 301 15.71 17.73 14.28
N GLU A 302 14.54 18.36 14.39
CA GLU A 302 14.08 18.99 15.63
C GLU A 302 13.97 18.00 16.80
N ARG A 303 13.49 16.76 16.55
CA ARG A 303 13.38 15.73 17.59
C ARG A 303 14.72 15.13 17.95
N CYS A 304 15.61 14.95 16.96
CA CYS A 304 16.97 14.48 17.20
C CYS A 304 17.77 15.48 18.05
N GLU A 305 17.71 16.77 17.73
CA GLU A 305 18.35 17.84 18.51
C GLU A 305 17.83 17.88 19.94
N LYS A 306 16.51 17.82 20.14
CA LYS A 306 15.88 17.83 21.46
C LYS A 306 16.31 16.67 22.34
N LEU A 307 16.48 15.48 21.75
CA LEU A 307 16.89 14.26 22.44
C LEU A 307 18.42 14.08 22.50
N GLY A 308 19.20 14.99 21.86
CA GLY A 308 20.66 14.92 21.83
C GLY A 308 21.19 13.73 21.03
N ILE A 309 20.43 13.24 20.04
CA ILE A 309 20.79 12.10 19.20
C ILE A 309 21.56 12.60 17.98
N SER A 310 22.76 12.04 17.78
CA SER A 310 23.59 12.33 16.61
C SER A 310 23.18 11.46 15.45
N ILE A 311 22.95 12.09 14.30
CA ILE A 311 22.55 11.40 13.06
C ILE A 311 23.77 11.26 12.14
N PRO A 312 24.03 10.09 11.56
CA PRO A 312 25.05 9.90 10.53
C PRO A 312 24.75 10.69 9.24
N ASP A 313 25.82 10.98 8.47
CA ASP A 313 25.74 11.82 7.25
C ASP A 313 24.95 11.21 6.08
N ASP A 314 24.61 9.91 6.16
CA ASP A 314 23.86 9.17 5.14
C ASP A 314 22.33 9.19 5.35
N TYR A 315 21.84 10.04 6.25
CA TYR A 315 20.42 10.28 6.48
C TYR A 315 19.98 11.58 5.80
N GLU A 316 18.80 11.58 5.20
CA GLU A 316 18.13 12.74 4.60
C GLU A 316 17.14 13.36 5.61
N GLU A 317 17.04 14.70 5.63
CA GLU A 317 16.04 15.39 6.47
C GLU A 317 14.61 15.18 5.91
N LEU A 318 13.63 14.95 6.81
CA LEU A 318 12.20 14.92 6.50
C LEU A 318 11.58 16.30 6.67
#